data_1f58607c8215eaee941e65b325e6fb11
#
_entry.id   1f58607c8215eaee941e65b325e6fb11
#
_cell.length_a   1.000
_cell.length_b   1.000
_cell.length_c   1.000
_cell.angle_alpha   90.00
_cell.angle_beta   90.00
_cell.angle_gamma   90.00
#
_symmetry.space_group_name_H-M   'P 1'
#
loop_
_entity.id
_entity.type
_entity.pdbx_description
1 polymer ?
#
loop_
_entity_poly.entity_id
_entity_poly.type
_entity_poly.pdbx_seq_one_letter_code
_entity_poly.pdbx_strand_id
1 'polypeptide(L)'
;MMDEPMVPIVVGVDGSRPAWAALRYAAEEAVARVTPLIVVHAICGDHDSDDVVVDAVEAAQDEHPSLSVTGYSVAGDPVQALITMSANAGLLVVGHRGRSPRSGADAGSVAASLVGAGTVPLLVHRPLERPGEFAEPRRVLVGVDPMCDADGLAEFAFGEAALRGAALEVVWLRPAGPHDQAATEALRRWSEKHPEVAVSMTTRFGVDSAIALAAASHSAQLVVVATTGRPGSQWLARALVH
;
A
#
# COMPACT_ATOMS: atom_id res chain seq x y z
N MET A 1 -0.69 -32.03 -5.56
CA MET A 1 -1.11 -30.65 -5.27
C MET A 1 0.21 -29.90 -5.15
N MET A 2 0.60 -29.21 -6.22
CA MET A 2 1.85 -28.43 -6.22
C MET A 2 1.57 -27.20 -5.34
N ASP A 3 2.36 -27.05 -4.27
CA ASP A 3 2.34 -25.85 -3.43
C ASP A 3 2.65 -24.66 -4.35
N GLU A 4 1.67 -23.78 -4.56
CA GLU A 4 1.97 -22.50 -5.20
C GLU A 4 2.98 -21.78 -4.30
N PRO A 5 4.05 -21.22 -4.89
CA PRO A 5 5.06 -20.55 -4.08
C PRO A 5 4.37 -19.42 -3.31
N MET A 6 4.39 -19.49 -1.97
CA MET A 6 3.83 -18.45 -1.12
C MET A 6 4.58 -17.14 -1.37
N VAL A 7 3.86 -16.16 -1.90
CA VAL A 7 4.43 -14.86 -2.27
C VAL A 7 4.54 -13.99 -1.02
N PRO A 8 5.75 -13.61 -0.56
CA PRO A 8 5.93 -12.94 0.72
C PRO A 8 5.40 -11.50 0.71
N ILE A 9 5.12 -10.98 1.91
CA ILE A 9 5.03 -9.53 2.14
C ILE A 9 6.40 -9.00 2.52
N VAL A 10 6.80 -7.86 1.95
CA VAL A 10 8.03 -7.16 2.31
C VAL A 10 7.68 -5.88 3.06
N VAL A 11 8.36 -5.60 4.17
CA VAL A 11 8.21 -4.34 4.91
C VAL A 11 9.54 -3.63 5.07
N GLY A 12 9.56 -2.34 4.76
CA GLY A 12 10.71 -1.48 4.99
C GLY A 12 10.68 -0.85 6.37
N VAL A 13 11.76 -1.00 7.14
CA VAL A 13 11.92 -0.43 8.48
C VAL A 13 13.17 0.45 8.58
N ASP A 14 13.08 1.53 9.38
CA ASP A 14 14.19 2.45 9.66
C ASP A 14 14.27 2.81 11.15
N GLY A 15 13.57 2.08 12.01
CA GLY A 15 13.48 2.32 13.43
C GLY A 15 12.61 3.53 13.84
N SER A 16 11.94 4.19 12.90
CA SER A 16 10.99 5.27 13.20
C SER A 16 9.65 4.73 13.68
N ARG A 17 8.88 5.56 14.41
CA ARG A 17 7.51 5.19 14.82
C ARG A 17 6.59 4.82 13.65
N PRO A 18 6.58 5.55 12.51
CA PRO A 18 5.80 5.14 11.35
C PRO A 18 6.23 3.80 10.77
N ALA A 19 7.53 3.48 10.77
CA ALA A 19 8.02 2.19 10.29
C ALA A 19 7.61 1.04 11.22
N TRP A 20 7.62 1.23 12.53
CA TRP A 20 7.11 0.25 13.51
C TRP A 20 5.60 0.00 13.33
N ALA A 21 4.82 1.06 13.07
CA ALA A 21 3.40 0.90 12.80
C ALA A 21 3.15 0.16 11.47
N ALA A 22 3.99 0.40 10.45
CA ALA A 22 3.96 -0.32 9.19
C ALA A 22 4.34 -1.81 9.34
N LEU A 23 5.31 -2.11 10.21
CA LEU A 23 5.71 -3.50 10.53
C LEU A 23 4.54 -4.29 11.14
N ARG A 24 3.87 -3.73 12.15
CA ARG A 24 2.70 -4.38 12.77
C ARG A 24 1.60 -4.64 11.76
N TYR A 25 1.28 -3.63 10.96
CA TYR A 25 0.31 -3.79 9.88
C TYR A 25 0.72 -4.88 8.88
N ALA A 26 1.99 -4.91 8.45
CA ALA A 26 2.50 -5.93 7.53
C ALA A 26 2.46 -7.34 8.13
N ALA A 27 2.71 -7.48 9.44
CA ALA A 27 2.61 -8.75 10.15
C ALA A 27 1.16 -9.24 10.22
N GLU A 28 0.19 -8.36 10.55
CA GLU A 28 -1.23 -8.68 10.53
C GLU A 28 -1.70 -9.11 9.12
N GLU A 29 -1.27 -8.40 8.06
CA GLU A 29 -1.54 -8.77 6.67
C GLU A 29 -0.93 -10.12 6.29
N ALA A 30 0.30 -10.40 6.71
CA ALA A 30 0.98 -11.66 6.44
C ALA A 30 0.26 -12.85 7.11
N VAL A 31 -0.19 -12.67 8.35
CA VAL A 31 -1.03 -13.66 9.05
C VAL A 31 -2.34 -13.88 8.33
N ALA A 32 -3.06 -12.80 7.96
CA ALA A 32 -4.35 -12.89 7.29
C ALA A 32 -4.26 -13.59 5.91
N ARG A 33 -3.15 -13.43 5.21
CA ARG A 33 -2.89 -14.05 3.89
C ARG A 33 -2.18 -15.40 3.99
N VAL A 34 -1.80 -15.84 5.21
CA VAL A 34 -1.03 -17.06 5.44
C VAL A 34 0.26 -17.06 4.60
N THR A 35 1.04 -15.98 4.66
CA THR A 35 2.24 -15.77 3.83
C THR A 35 3.43 -15.32 4.70
N PRO A 36 4.70 -15.57 4.30
CA PRO A 36 5.86 -15.11 5.04
C PRO A 36 6.01 -13.59 5.02
N LEU A 37 6.64 -13.04 6.08
CA LEU A 37 7.03 -11.64 6.18
C LEU A 37 8.55 -11.50 6.02
N ILE A 38 8.97 -10.57 5.16
CA ILE A 38 10.37 -10.17 4.99
C ILE A 38 10.52 -8.74 5.50
N VAL A 39 11.37 -8.57 6.51
CA VAL A 39 11.72 -7.26 7.07
C VAL A 39 13.01 -6.77 6.43
N VAL A 40 13.01 -5.56 5.88
CA VAL A 40 14.17 -4.97 5.20
C VAL A 40 14.54 -3.64 5.83
N HIS A 41 15.80 -3.52 6.22
CA HIS A 41 16.44 -2.27 6.63
C HIS A 41 17.56 -1.90 5.67
N ALA A 42 17.57 -0.66 5.19
CA ALA A 42 18.67 -0.14 4.37
C ALA A 42 19.68 0.60 5.22
N ILE A 43 20.93 0.16 5.19
CA ILE A 43 22.05 0.77 5.90
C ILE A 43 22.64 1.87 5.00
N CYS A 44 22.43 3.14 5.37
CA CYS A 44 22.84 4.31 4.58
C CYS A 44 24.06 5.05 5.14
N GLY A 45 24.61 4.64 6.30
CA GLY A 45 25.75 5.33 6.93
C GLY A 45 26.23 4.66 8.21
N ASP A 46 27.30 5.18 8.79
CA ASP A 46 28.02 4.62 9.94
C ASP A 46 27.19 4.57 11.25
N HIS A 47 26.02 5.18 11.27
CA HIS A 47 25.13 5.22 12.44
C HIS A 47 23.92 4.31 12.31
N ASP A 48 23.73 3.64 11.18
CA ASP A 48 22.71 2.63 10.99
C ASP A 48 23.26 1.28 11.50
N SER A 49 22.47 0.56 12.29
CA SER A 49 22.86 -0.73 12.83
C SER A 49 21.89 -1.83 12.42
N ASP A 50 22.38 -3.06 12.42
CA ASP A 50 21.56 -4.26 12.19
C ASP A 50 20.53 -4.48 13.30
N ASP A 51 20.68 -3.80 14.46
CA ASP A 51 19.76 -3.94 15.60
C ASP A 51 18.31 -3.63 15.21
N VAL A 52 18.11 -2.67 14.28
CA VAL A 52 16.76 -2.30 13.78
C VAL A 52 16.03 -3.51 13.17
N VAL A 53 16.75 -4.35 12.42
CA VAL A 53 16.16 -5.55 11.80
C VAL A 53 15.93 -6.63 12.85
N VAL A 54 16.88 -6.83 13.76
CA VAL A 54 16.77 -7.82 14.83
C VAL A 54 15.55 -7.51 15.70
N ASP A 55 15.47 -6.28 16.21
CA ASP A 55 14.34 -5.82 17.02
C ASP A 55 13.01 -5.94 16.28
N ALA A 56 12.99 -5.65 14.96
CA ALA A 56 11.78 -5.73 14.16
C ALA A 56 11.31 -7.18 13.94
N VAL A 57 12.24 -8.12 13.71
CA VAL A 57 11.93 -9.54 13.58
C VAL A 57 11.42 -10.11 14.92
N GLU A 58 12.10 -9.81 16.02
CA GLU A 58 11.69 -10.23 17.35
C GLU A 58 10.28 -9.71 17.69
N ALA A 59 10.04 -8.42 17.50
CA ALA A 59 8.73 -7.83 17.76
C ALA A 59 7.59 -8.47 16.95
N ALA A 60 7.84 -8.76 15.66
CA ALA A 60 6.84 -9.41 14.82
C ALA A 60 6.58 -10.87 15.22
N GLN A 61 7.61 -11.60 15.65
CA GLN A 61 7.48 -12.98 16.14
C GLN A 61 6.83 -13.06 17.51
N ASP A 62 7.12 -12.10 18.40
CA ASP A 62 6.50 -12.04 19.73
C ASP A 62 4.99 -11.78 19.61
N GLU A 63 4.57 -10.89 18.71
CA GLU A 63 3.15 -10.59 18.47
C GLU A 63 2.45 -11.72 17.70
N HIS A 64 3.16 -12.39 16.78
CA HIS A 64 2.65 -13.46 15.93
C HIS A 64 3.59 -14.68 15.89
N PRO A 65 3.60 -15.55 16.92
CA PRO A 65 4.58 -16.66 17.05
C PRO A 65 4.55 -17.69 15.90
N SER A 66 3.44 -17.79 15.17
CA SER A 66 3.32 -18.71 14.03
C SER A 66 3.76 -18.10 12.70
N LEU A 67 4.05 -16.78 12.66
CA LEU A 67 4.43 -16.09 11.44
C LEU A 67 5.90 -16.39 11.10
N SER A 68 6.15 -16.83 9.87
CA SER A 68 7.52 -16.95 9.35
C SER A 68 8.04 -15.54 9.02
N VAL A 69 9.01 -15.07 9.80
CA VAL A 69 9.63 -13.74 9.63
C VAL A 69 11.12 -13.89 9.34
N THR A 70 11.60 -13.20 8.30
CA THR A 70 13.03 -13.15 7.95
C THR A 70 13.45 -11.68 7.81
N GLY A 71 14.62 -11.34 8.38
CA GLY A 71 15.16 -9.98 8.34
C GLY A 71 16.39 -9.87 7.44
N TYR A 72 16.52 -8.74 6.75
CA TYR A 72 17.67 -8.40 5.92
C TYR A 72 18.12 -6.97 6.16
N SER A 73 19.41 -6.80 6.43
CA SER A 73 20.08 -5.50 6.36
C SER A 73 20.78 -5.38 5.02
N VAL A 74 20.46 -4.33 4.26
CA VAL A 74 20.98 -4.12 2.89
C VAL A 74 21.74 -2.81 2.83
N ALA A 75 23.01 -2.84 2.48
CA ALA A 75 23.80 -1.62 2.32
C ALA A 75 23.36 -0.84 1.08
N GLY A 76 23.19 0.48 1.21
CA GLY A 76 22.91 1.38 0.11
C GLY A 76 21.60 2.16 0.18
N ASP A 77 21.15 2.63 -0.98
CA ASP A 77 19.93 3.44 -1.09
C ASP A 77 18.68 2.65 -0.72
N PRO A 78 17.83 3.14 0.20
CA PRO A 78 16.65 2.41 0.69
C PRO A 78 15.61 2.15 -0.40
N VAL A 79 15.48 3.03 -1.39
CA VAL A 79 14.52 2.84 -2.49
C VAL A 79 14.95 1.66 -3.36
N GLN A 80 16.23 1.60 -3.72
CA GLN A 80 16.78 0.51 -4.52
C GLN A 80 16.77 -0.82 -3.76
N ALA A 81 17.11 -0.81 -2.47
CA ALA A 81 17.05 -1.98 -1.62
C ALA A 81 15.63 -2.56 -1.58
N LEU A 82 14.63 -1.72 -1.31
CA LEU A 82 13.23 -2.14 -1.22
C LEU A 82 12.68 -2.62 -2.57
N ILE A 83 12.99 -1.96 -3.69
CA ILE A 83 12.59 -2.42 -5.03
C ILE A 83 13.17 -3.81 -5.32
N THR A 84 14.46 -4.01 -5.03
CA THR A 84 15.15 -5.28 -5.29
C THR A 84 14.57 -6.41 -4.43
N MET A 85 14.40 -6.16 -3.14
CA MET A 85 13.92 -7.16 -2.18
C MET A 85 12.44 -7.51 -2.37
N SER A 86 11.64 -6.58 -2.91
CA SER A 86 10.21 -6.80 -3.17
C SER A 86 9.89 -7.31 -4.57
N ALA A 87 10.86 -7.52 -5.45
CA ALA A 87 10.61 -7.88 -6.85
C ALA A 87 9.72 -9.12 -7.05
N ASN A 88 9.75 -10.07 -6.10
CA ASN A 88 8.93 -11.28 -6.09
C ASN A 88 7.93 -11.31 -4.91
N ALA A 89 7.61 -10.16 -4.34
CA ALA A 89 6.65 -10.06 -3.24
C ALA A 89 5.23 -9.83 -3.76
N GLY A 90 4.23 -10.19 -2.96
CA GLY A 90 2.82 -9.86 -3.24
C GLY A 90 2.45 -8.45 -2.79
N LEU A 91 3.24 -7.86 -1.87
CA LEU A 91 3.00 -6.54 -1.32
C LEU A 91 4.28 -5.97 -0.72
N LEU A 92 4.56 -4.71 -0.98
CA LEU A 92 5.57 -3.92 -0.29
C LEU A 92 4.88 -2.94 0.67
N VAL A 93 5.26 -2.95 1.94
CA VAL A 93 4.70 -2.08 2.98
C VAL A 93 5.78 -1.13 3.49
N VAL A 94 5.45 0.16 3.62
CA VAL A 94 6.33 1.16 4.23
C VAL A 94 5.53 2.15 5.08
N GLY A 95 6.20 2.79 6.05
CA GLY A 95 5.62 3.92 6.77
C GLY A 95 5.55 5.17 5.89
N HIS A 96 4.57 6.03 6.17
CA HIS A 96 4.39 7.28 5.41
C HIS A 96 5.53 8.30 5.61
N ARG A 97 6.34 8.17 6.65
CA ARG A 97 7.52 8.98 6.97
C ARG A 97 8.60 8.11 7.59
N GLY A 98 9.86 8.46 7.39
CA GLY A 98 11.04 7.81 7.95
C GLY A 98 11.83 8.72 8.90
N ARG A 99 12.98 8.20 9.40
CA ARG A 99 13.87 8.90 10.35
C ARG A 99 14.61 10.09 9.74
N SER A 100 14.85 10.07 8.43
CA SER A 100 15.72 11.04 7.79
C SER A 100 14.95 12.29 7.35
N PRO A 101 15.11 13.43 8.02
CA PRO A 101 14.92 14.71 7.38
C PRO A 101 16.14 14.93 6.48
N ARG A 102 16.18 14.39 5.28
CA ARG A 102 17.08 14.92 4.27
C ARG A 102 16.66 16.37 4.08
N SER A 103 17.53 17.26 4.55
CA SER A 103 17.38 18.70 4.56
C SER A 103 17.03 19.23 3.18
N GLY A 104 15.80 19.73 3.06
CA GLY A 104 15.26 20.39 1.89
C GLY A 104 13.79 20.05 1.70
N ALA A 105 12.96 21.05 1.45
CA ALA A 105 11.52 20.90 1.23
C ALA A 105 11.13 19.98 0.06
N ASP A 106 12.12 19.50 -0.73
CA ASP A 106 11.96 18.68 -1.91
C ASP A 106 12.54 17.25 -1.78
N ALA A 107 13.11 16.86 -0.64
CA ALA A 107 13.56 15.48 -0.44
C ALA A 107 12.36 14.61 -0.13
N GLY A 108 11.79 13.99 -1.15
CA GLY A 108 10.69 13.05 -1.04
C GLY A 108 10.99 11.93 -0.06
N SER A 109 10.01 11.54 0.76
CA SER A 109 10.12 10.36 1.62
C SER A 109 10.40 9.11 0.76
N VAL A 110 11.03 8.08 1.34
CA VAL A 110 11.23 6.77 0.67
C VAL A 110 9.92 6.28 0.06
N ALA A 111 8.81 6.40 0.81
CA ALA A 111 7.48 6.05 0.31
C ALA A 111 7.11 6.80 -0.98
N ALA A 112 7.33 8.11 -1.05
CA ALA A 112 7.04 8.90 -2.26
C ALA A 112 7.94 8.51 -3.45
N SER A 113 9.18 8.12 -3.19
CA SER A 113 10.11 7.67 -4.23
C SER A 113 9.81 6.27 -4.75
N LEU A 114 9.21 5.41 -3.93
CA LEU A 114 8.77 4.06 -4.32
C LEU A 114 7.54 4.07 -5.21
N VAL A 115 6.71 5.12 -5.14
CA VAL A 115 5.50 5.23 -5.96
C VAL A 115 5.85 5.21 -7.45
N GLY A 116 5.35 4.19 -8.15
CA GLY A 116 5.60 3.99 -9.58
C GLY A 116 7.01 3.51 -9.95
N ALA A 117 7.87 3.24 -8.98
CA ALA A 117 9.22 2.74 -9.20
C ALA A 117 9.32 1.21 -9.12
N GLY A 118 8.40 0.57 -8.39
CA GLY A 118 8.35 -0.88 -8.22
C GLY A 118 7.37 -1.58 -9.17
N THR A 119 7.44 -2.91 -9.19
CA THR A 119 6.57 -3.80 -9.99
C THR A 119 5.47 -4.46 -9.17
N VAL A 120 5.48 -4.27 -7.85
CA VAL A 120 4.52 -4.88 -6.91
C VAL A 120 3.64 -3.82 -6.27
N PRO A 121 2.45 -4.18 -5.77
CA PRO A 121 1.61 -3.27 -5.00
C PRO A 121 2.39 -2.65 -3.83
N LEU A 122 2.28 -1.33 -3.67
CA LEU A 122 2.89 -0.58 -2.57
C LEU A 122 1.80 -0.09 -1.62
N LEU A 123 1.91 -0.48 -0.35
CA LEU A 123 1.09 0.03 0.72
C LEU A 123 1.90 1.02 1.57
N VAL A 124 1.41 2.24 1.65
CA VAL A 124 1.97 3.26 2.54
C VAL A 124 1.10 3.34 3.79
N HIS A 125 1.62 2.81 4.90
CA HIS A 125 0.90 2.81 6.16
C HIS A 125 0.92 4.19 6.82
N ARG A 126 -0.27 4.74 7.07
CA ARG A 126 -0.47 5.98 7.82
C ARG A 126 -1.35 5.69 9.04
N PRO A 127 -0.81 5.85 10.28
CA PRO A 127 -1.63 5.71 11.47
C PRO A 127 -2.78 6.72 11.46
N LEU A 128 -3.97 6.28 11.88
CA LEU A 128 -5.08 7.19 12.12
C LEU A 128 -4.72 8.08 13.31
N GLU A 129 -4.81 9.40 13.14
CA GLU A 129 -4.45 10.36 14.19
C GLU A 129 -5.41 10.31 15.39
N ARG A 130 -6.61 9.72 15.23
CA ARG A 130 -7.62 9.57 16.28
C ARG A 130 -8.33 8.21 16.17
N PRO A 131 -7.89 7.18 16.93
CA PRO A 131 -8.63 5.94 17.04
C PRO A 131 -9.97 6.23 17.75
N GLY A 132 -11.10 6.02 17.09
CA GLY A 132 -12.43 6.08 17.73
C GLY A 132 -13.40 7.13 17.20
N GLU A 133 -13.00 8.01 16.28
CA GLU A 133 -13.88 9.07 15.77
C GLU A 133 -14.77 8.64 14.58
N PHE A 134 -14.60 7.40 14.06
CA PHE A 134 -15.37 6.91 12.92
C PHE A 134 -16.22 5.69 13.30
N ALA A 135 -17.48 5.93 13.58
CA ALA A 135 -18.52 4.90 13.75
C ALA A 135 -19.01 4.32 12.40
N GLU A 136 -18.44 4.76 11.28
CA GLU A 136 -18.81 4.27 9.95
C GLU A 136 -18.00 3.02 9.58
N PRO A 137 -18.61 2.03 8.89
CA PRO A 137 -17.90 0.87 8.43
C PRO A 137 -16.74 1.33 7.52
N ARG A 138 -15.50 0.97 7.92
CA ARG A 138 -14.29 1.33 7.19
C ARG A 138 -14.36 0.70 5.81
N ARG A 139 -14.29 1.52 4.78
CA ARG A 139 -14.34 1.08 3.37
C ARG A 139 -12.96 1.02 2.74
N VAL A 140 -12.80 0.21 1.72
CA VAL A 140 -11.68 0.29 0.78
C VAL A 140 -12.06 1.30 -0.29
N LEU A 141 -11.24 2.31 -0.51
CA LEU A 141 -11.43 3.32 -1.53
C LEU A 141 -10.53 3.00 -2.72
N VAL A 142 -11.06 2.95 -3.92
CA VAL A 142 -10.28 2.80 -5.14
C VAL A 142 -10.42 4.01 -6.05
N GLY A 143 -9.29 4.63 -6.38
CA GLY A 143 -9.22 5.71 -7.36
C GLY A 143 -8.94 5.14 -8.75
N VAL A 144 -9.89 5.29 -9.69
CA VAL A 144 -9.79 4.78 -11.05
C VAL A 144 -9.42 5.90 -12.02
N ASP A 145 -8.26 5.76 -12.66
CA ASP A 145 -7.87 6.55 -13.83
C ASP A 145 -8.09 5.67 -15.09
N PRO A 146 -8.77 6.16 -16.14
CA PRO A 146 -9.01 5.43 -17.37
C PRO A 146 -7.77 4.90 -18.09
N MET A 147 -6.60 5.43 -17.73
CA MET A 147 -5.31 5.06 -18.33
C MET A 147 -4.55 4.00 -17.54
N CYS A 148 -5.12 3.48 -16.44
CA CYS A 148 -4.49 2.43 -15.64
C CYS A 148 -4.83 1.03 -16.17
N ASP A 149 -4.08 0.02 -15.69
CA ASP A 149 -4.50 -1.38 -15.77
C ASP A 149 -5.72 -1.60 -14.87
N ALA A 150 -6.89 -1.51 -15.49
CA ALA A 150 -8.15 -1.58 -14.77
C ALA A 150 -8.43 -2.98 -14.18
N ASP A 151 -7.93 -4.03 -14.81
CA ASP A 151 -8.18 -5.41 -14.36
C ASP A 151 -7.33 -5.74 -13.13
N GLY A 152 -6.04 -5.47 -13.16
CA GLY A 152 -5.16 -5.65 -12.00
C GLY A 152 -5.53 -4.73 -10.82
N LEU A 153 -5.96 -3.49 -11.10
CA LEU A 153 -6.47 -2.58 -10.06
C LEU A 153 -7.74 -3.13 -9.40
N ALA A 154 -8.70 -3.61 -10.20
CA ALA A 154 -9.95 -4.18 -9.70
C ALA A 154 -9.68 -5.47 -8.90
N GLU A 155 -8.85 -6.38 -9.43
CA GLU A 155 -8.44 -7.59 -8.73
C GLU A 155 -7.91 -7.28 -7.33
N PHE A 156 -6.94 -6.39 -7.25
CA PHE A 156 -6.34 -6.01 -5.97
C PHE A 156 -7.36 -5.36 -5.04
N ALA A 157 -8.15 -4.38 -5.53
CA ALA A 157 -9.11 -3.66 -4.70
C ALA A 157 -10.24 -4.55 -4.14
N PHE A 158 -10.77 -5.46 -4.95
CA PHE A 158 -11.78 -6.42 -4.50
C PHE A 158 -11.19 -7.45 -3.53
N GLY A 159 -9.98 -7.97 -3.79
CA GLY A 159 -9.28 -8.86 -2.87
C GLY A 159 -9.04 -8.20 -1.50
N GLU A 160 -8.62 -6.94 -1.49
CA GLU A 160 -8.43 -6.16 -0.27
C GLU A 160 -9.75 -5.91 0.49
N ALA A 161 -10.84 -5.61 -0.23
CA ALA A 161 -12.15 -5.41 0.37
C ALA A 161 -12.71 -6.72 0.97
N ALA A 162 -12.61 -7.83 0.24
CA ALA A 162 -13.03 -9.15 0.71
C ALA A 162 -12.24 -9.61 1.95
N LEU A 163 -10.90 -9.46 1.93
CA LEU A 163 -10.03 -9.82 3.05
C LEU A 163 -10.40 -9.07 4.35
N ARG A 164 -10.86 -7.83 4.22
CA ARG A 164 -11.24 -6.97 5.36
C ARG A 164 -12.72 -7.01 5.72
N GLY A 165 -13.54 -7.75 4.98
CA GLY A 165 -14.99 -7.69 5.11
C GLY A 165 -15.55 -6.27 4.94
N ALA A 166 -14.95 -5.49 4.03
CA ALA A 166 -15.22 -4.07 3.85
C ALA A 166 -15.98 -3.78 2.56
N ALA A 167 -16.74 -2.68 2.54
CA ALA A 167 -17.31 -2.18 1.30
C ALA A 167 -16.23 -1.53 0.41
N LEU A 168 -16.42 -1.58 -0.90
CA LEU A 168 -15.56 -0.93 -1.90
C LEU A 168 -16.24 0.35 -2.41
N GLU A 169 -15.56 1.49 -2.24
CA GLU A 169 -15.96 2.75 -2.86
C GLU A 169 -15.07 3.06 -4.05
N VAL A 170 -15.67 3.16 -5.22
CA VAL A 170 -14.98 3.49 -6.48
C VAL A 170 -15.12 4.99 -6.74
N VAL A 171 -13.99 5.68 -6.84
CA VAL A 171 -13.94 7.11 -7.17
C VAL A 171 -13.30 7.28 -8.55
N TRP A 172 -14.07 7.79 -9.50
CA TRP A 172 -13.55 8.17 -10.80
C TRP A 172 -12.76 9.47 -10.70
N LEU A 173 -11.50 9.43 -11.11
CA LEU A 173 -10.57 10.54 -11.01
C LEU A 173 -10.71 11.55 -12.16
N ARG A 174 -11.46 11.19 -13.20
CA ARG A 174 -11.84 12.06 -14.32
C ARG A 174 -13.30 11.82 -14.69
N PRO A 175 -13.94 12.76 -15.44
CA PRO A 175 -15.27 12.51 -15.98
C PRO A 175 -15.27 11.26 -16.85
N ALA A 176 -16.27 10.40 -16.66
CA ALA A 176 -16.46 9.20 -17.47
C ALA A 176 -16.51 9.56 -18.96
N GLY A 177 -15.74 8.83 -19.76
CA GLY A 177 -15.63 9.03 -21.21
C GLY A 177 -15.68 7.70 -21.96
N PRO A 178 -15.56 7.72 -23.29
CA PRO A 178 -15.60 6.50 -24.10
C PRO A 178 -14.54 5.46 -23.77
N HIS A 179 -13.46 5.87 -23.08
CA HIS A 179 -12.34 5.00 -22.67
C HIS A 179 -12.57 4.27 -21.35
N ASP A 180 -13.67 4.55 -20.65
CA ASP A 180 -13.94 3.99 -19.32
C ASP A 180 -14.63 2.61 -19.39
N GLN A 181 -14.95 2.14 -20.59
CA GLN A 181 -15.63 0.85 -20.78
C GLN A 181 -14.81 -0.33 -20.21
N ALA A 182 -13.49 -0.31 -20.41
CA ALA A 182 -12.61 -1.35 -19.89
C ALA A 182 -12.62 -1.41 -18.35
N ALA A 183 -12.53 -0.24 -17.70
CA ALA A 183 -12.55 -0.16 -16.24
C ALA A 183 -13.94 -0.51 -15.67
N THR A 184 -15.02 -0.07 -16.33
CA THR A 184 -16.39 -0.44 -15.94
C THR A 184 -16.60 -1.94 -16.07
N GLU A 185 -16.13 -2.55 -17.15
CA GLU A 185 -16.25 -3.99 -17.36
C GLU A 185 -15.38 -4.81 -16.39
N ALA A 186 -14.18 -4.34 -16.06
CA ALA A 186 -13.35 -4.95 -15.04
C ALA A 186 -14.04 -4.93 -13.67
N LEU A 187 -14.55 -3.78 -13.24
CA LEU A 187 -15.29 -3.65 -11.99
C LEU A 187 -16.54 -4.55 -11.94
N ARG A 188 -17.29 -4.66 -13.05
CA ARG A 188 -18.44 -5.56 -13.14
C ARG A 188 -18.03 -7.01 -12.97
N ARG A 189 -17.01 -7.49 -13.70
CA ARG A 189 -16.52 -8.89 -13.61
C ARG A 189 -16.05 -9.23 -12.20
N TRP A 190 -15.32 -8.33 -11.57
CA TRP A 190 -14.80 -8.55 -10.21
C TRP A 190 -15.91 -8.46 -9.16
N SER A 191 -16.93 -7.61 -9.34
CA SER A 191 -18.13 -7.61 -8.50
C SER A 191 -18.91 -8.92 -8.59
N GLU A 192 -18.94 -9.58 -9.76
CA GLU A 192 -19.56 -10.90 -9.92
C GLU A 192 -18.76 -12.02 -9.26
N LYS A 193 -17.42 -11.89 -9.21
CA LYS A 193 -16.55 -12.84 -8.51
C LYS A 193 -16.58 -12.69 -6.98
N HIS A 194 -16.87 -11.48 -6.50
CA HIS A 194 -16.91 -11.10 -5.10
C HIS A 194 -18.28 -10.55 -4.69
N PRO A 195 -19.34 -11.39 -4.72
CA PRO A 195 -20.70 -10.94 -4.41
C PRO A 195 -20.87 -10.49 -2.94
N GLU A 196 -19.95 -10.87 -2.07
CA GLU A 196 -19.89 -10.45 -0.67
C GLU A 196 -19.43 -9.00 -0.49
N VAL A 197 -18.76 -8.40 -1.50
CA VAL A 197 -18.25 -7.04 -1.45
C VAL A 197 -19.30 -6.06 -1.94
N ALA A 198 -19.83 -5.24 -1.05
CA ALA A 198 -20.74 -4.15 -1.42
C ALA A 198 -19.97 -3.05 -2.15
N VAL A 199 -20.38 -2.73 -3.39
CA VAL A 199 -19.71 -1.73 -4.23
C VAL A 199 -20.56 -0.47 -4.34
N SER A 200 -19.93 0.69 -4.12
CA SER A 200 -20.51 2.00 -4.41
C SER A 200 -19.62 2.78 -5.38
N MET A 201 -20.25 3.53 -6.29
CA MET A 201 -19.50 4.33 -7.27
C MET A 201 -19.83 5.81 -7.08
N THR A 202 -18.79 6.63 -6.98
CA THR A 202 -18.92 8.08 -6.84
C THR A 202 -18.11 8.76 -7.93
N THR A 203 -18.76 9.66 -8.68
CA THR A 203 -18.07 10.51 -9.65
C THR A 203 -17.99 11.92 -9.08
N ARG A 204 -16.78 12.45 -8.95
CA ARG A 204 -16.57 13.82 -8.47
C ARG A 204 -16.14 14.72 -9.62
N PHE A 205 -17.04 15.60 -10.04
CA PHE A 205 -16.80 16.53 -11.12
C PHE A 205 -16.20 17.85 -10.61
N GLY A 206 -15.25 18.43 -11.36
CA GLY A 206 -14.80 19.80 -11.15
C GLY A 206 -13.85 20.04 -9.98
N VAL A 207 -13.42 18.98 -9.29
CA VAL A 207 -12.41 19.04 -8.22
C VAL A 207 -11.14 18.35 -8.71
N ASP A 208 -9.98 18.87 -8.32
CA ASP A 208 -8.72 18.19 -8.53
C ASP A 208 -8.78 16.77 -7.96
N SER A 209 -8.39 15.78 -8.77
CA SER A 209 -8.51 14.36 -8.44
C SER A 209 -7.75 14.01 -7.16
N ALA A 210 -6.60 14.65 -6.92
CA ALA A 210 -5.80 14.43 -5.73
C ALA A 210 -6.51 14.96 -4.47
N ILE A 211 -7.15 16.13 -4.56
CA ILE A 211 -7.93 16.71 -3.47
C ILE A 211 -9.17 15.87 -3.19
N ALA A 212 -9.87 15.41 -4.22
CA ALA A 212 -11.05 14.56 -4.08
C ALA A 212 -10.71 13.23 -3.39
N LEU A 213 -9.61 12.60 -3.79
CA LEU A 213 -9.14 11.34 -3.23
C LEU A 213 -8.63 11.53 -1.79
N ALA A 214 -7.87 12.60 -1.54
CA ALA A 214 -7.39 12.94 -0.19
C ALA A 214 -8.56 13.20 0.78
N ALA A 215 -9.60 13.90 0.35
CA ALA A 215 -10.79 14.12 1.17
C ALA A 215 -11.56 12.82 1.45
N ALA A 216 -11.72 11.95 0.45
CA ALA A 216 -12.37 10.66 0.61
C ALA A 216 -11.56 9.67 1.46
N SER A 217 -10.22 9.80 1.48
CA SER A 217 -9.33 8.91 2.24
C SER A 217 -9.50 9.00 3.76
N HIS A 218 -10.06 10.09 4.28
CA HIS A 218 -10.29 10.25 5.72
C HIS A 218 -11.28 9.23 6.29
N SER A 219 -12.21 8.72 5.48
CA SER A 219 -13.20 7.71 5.86
C SER A 219 -12.81 6.29 5.42
N ALA A 220 -11.69 6.12 4.76
CA ALA A 220 -11.23 4.83 4.24
C ALA A 220 -10.18 4.21 5.16
N GLN A 221 -10.25 2.87 5.32
CA GLN A 221 -9.18 2.12 5.97
C GLN A 221 -8.01 1.81 5.02
N LEU A 222 -8.29 1.79 3.73
CA LEU A 222 -7.31 1.57 2.68
C LEU A 222 -7.69 2.38 1.45
N VAL A 223 -6.70 3.00 0.82
CA VAL A 223 -6.86 3.67 -0.48
C VAL A 223 -5.99 2.98 -1.51
N VAL A 224 -6.61 2.53 -2.58
CA VAL A 224 -5.97 1.84 -3.69
C VAL A 224 -5.95 2.76 -4.91
N VAL A 225 -4.79 2.95 -5.50
CA VAL A 225 -4.62 3.72 -6.74
C VAL A 225 -3.62 3.01 -7.64
N ALA A 226 -3.90 2.93 -8.91
CA ALA A 226 -2.94 2.41 -9.88
C ALA A 226 -1.93 3.51 -10.27
N THR A 227 -0.67 3.12 -10.35
CA THR A 227 0.39 3.95 -10.90
C THR A 227 0.77 3.41 -12.27
N THR A 228 0.55 4.19 -13.32
CA THR A 228 0.82 3.75 -14.70
C THR A 228 2.22 4.03 -15.19
N GLY A 229 3.12 4.50 -14.32
CA GLY A 229 4.45 4.97 -14.71
C GLY A 229 4.45 6.23 -15.58
N ARG A 230 3.28 6.82 -15.84
CA ARG A 230 3.15 8.09 -16.56
C ARG A 230 3.30 9.28 -15.60
N PRO A 231 3.86 10.43 -16.05
CA PRO A 231 4.13 11.59 -15.18
C PRO A 231 2.93 12.11 -14.38
N GLY A 232 1.70 11.94 -14.88
CA GLY A 232 0.48 12.39 -14.20
C GLY A 232 -0.04 11.45 -13.09
N SER A 233 0.22 10.15 -13.16
CA SER A 233 -0.24 9.18 -12.17
C SER A 233 0.65 9.15 -10.91
N GLN A 234 1.94 9.45 -11.04
CA GLN A 234 2.84 9.61 -9.89
C GLN A 234 2.39 10.74 -8.95
N TRP A 235 1.70 11.74 -9.49
CA TRP A 235 1.24 12.89 -8.71
C TRP A 235 0.11 12.52 -7.73
N LEU A 236 -0.82 11.69 -8.16
CA LEU A 236 -1.94 11.22 -7.32
C LEU A 236 -1.47 10.41 -6.12
N ALA A 237 -0.54 9.51 -6.34
CA ALA A 237 0.01 8.70 -5.24
C ALA A 237 0.84 9.54 -4.25
N ARG A 238 1.53 10.60 -4.71
CA ARG A 238 2.23 11.55 -3.81
C ARG A 238 1.30 12.36 -2.93
N ALA A 239 0.12 12.73 -3.40
CA ALA A 239 -0.85 13.48 -2.61
C ALA A 239 -1.46 12.66 -1.46
N LEU A 240 -1.47 11.33 -1.56
CA LEU A 240 -1.96 10.41 -0.52
C LEU A 240 -0.90 10.11 0.55
N VAL A 241 0.37 10.36 0.26
CA VAL A 241 1.51 10.10 1.16
C VAL A 241 1.83 11.30 2.05
N HIS A 242 1.35 12.47 1.72
CA HIS A 242 1.51 13.72 2.47
C HIS A 242 0.24 14.06 3.24
#